data_37a7e30aa1b9df5da1a6dde0e308cad5
#
_entry.id   37a7e30aa1b9df5da1a6dde0e308cad5
#
_cell.length_a   1.000
_cell.length_b   1.000
_cell.length_c   1.000
_cell.angle_alpha   90.00
_cell.angle_beta   90.00
_cell.angle_gamma   90.00
#
_symmetry.space_group_name_H-M   'P 1'
#
loop_
_entity.id
_entity.type
_entity.pdbx_description
1 polymer ?
#
loop_
_entity_poly.entity_id
_entity_poly.type
_entity_poly.pdbx_seq_one_letter_code
_entity_poly.pdbx_strand_id
1 'polypeptide(L)'
;MNTQITVKDIIDITMGKLIYGDENEICENFSRNTKEINQDDIFVGLKGDKFDGSKFYEDALKAGAKGCIINKVEGLEIKHVPGKFIIQVEDTVKAIGQIAKFKREKYHIPVIAITGSVGKTSTKDIIYSVVSQKYHTLKTQGNLNNHIGMPFTLLRLKDHEALVVEMGMNHFGELSYLTNIAQPTIAVITNVGTAHIGNLGSRENILKAKLEILEGLQKEGTVIINNDNDLLHKWQSENDHYKVITYGIENPSNYMATEIEYTEAGSKYKVNHNEEIEVPVKGEAFVYNSLSAVCVGKLLGVSEQDIAKGIKEFELSAMRLDIQKSEYGYTVINDCYNANYDSMKAALDCLSKMQGGRKIAILGDMGELGEYATELHQKVGKVAAEDNVDILITVGTEAKQIAEAAKANGLEKIYSFDELKDAIDKIKKILAVNDIVLVKASHYMNFEEIVKAL
;
A
#
# COMPACT_ATOMS: atom_id res chain seq x y z
N MET A 1 -14.89 -7.06 -27.02
CA MET A 1 -13.54 -6.74 -27.59
C MET A 1 -12.60 -7.90 -27.28
N ASN A 2 -11.64 -8.21 -28.17
CA ASN A 2 -10.65 -9.23 -27.84
C ASN A 2 -9.62 -8.68 -26.84
N THR A 3 -9.66 -9.17 -25.61
CA THR A 3 -8.75 -8.78 -24.53
C THR A 3 -7.55 -9.72 -24.40
N GLN A 4 -7.48 -10.73 -25.24
CA GLN A 4 -6.38 -11.69 -25.26
C GLN A 4 -5.09 -11.04 -25.75
N ILE A 5 -3.96 -11.56 -25.29
CA ILE A 5 -2.61 -11.21 -25.71
C ILE A 5 -2.01 -12.45 -26.36
N THR A 6 -1.42 -12.30 -27.53
CA THR A 6 -0.71 -13.38 -28.23
C THR A 6 0.81 -13.23 -28.07
N VAL A 7 1.55 -14.30 -28.37
CA VAL A 7 3.02 -14.26 -28.46
C VAL A 7 3.46 -13.18 -29.44
N LYS A 8 2.75 -13.04 -30.59
CA LYS A 8 3.02 -11.98 -31.57
C LYS A 8 2.86 -10.58 -30.99
N ASP A 9 1.76 -10.34 -30.25
CA ASP A 9 1.58 -9.04 -29.56
C ASP A 9 2.76 -8.72 -28.66
N ILE A 10 3.24 -9.71 -27.89
CA ILE A 10 4.38 -9.53 -26.98
C ILE A 10 5.65 -9.17 -27.75
N ILE A 11 5.92 -9.86 -28.86
CA ILE A 11 7.08 -9.58 -29.73
C ILE A 11 7.03 -8.15 -30.25
N ASP A 12 5.87 -7.75 -30.81
CA ASP A 12 5.70 -6.44 -31.43
C ASP A 12 5.84 -5.30 -30.41
N ILE A 13 5.26 -5.45 -29.19
CA ILE A 13 5.27 -4.43 -28.14
C ILE A 13 6.66 -4.30 -27.49
N THR A 14 7.34 -5.42 -27.28
CA THR A 14 8.63 -5.42 -26.58
C THR A 14 9.83 -5.32 -27.51
N MET A 15 9.61 -5.36 -28.82
CA MET A 15 10.65 -5.52 -29.84
C MET A 15 11.49 -6.77 -29.57
N GLY A 16 10.85 -7.78 -29.01
CA GLY A 16 11.47 -9.05 -28.65
C GLY A 16 11.69 -9.96 -29.85
N LYS A 17 12.45 -11.02 -29.63
CA LYS A 17 12.71 -12.07 -30.66
C LYS A 17 12.12 -13.38 -30.19
N LEU A 18 11.27 -13.98 -31.02
CA LEU A 18 10.87 -15.37 -30.84
C LEU A 18 12.05 -16.30 -31.14
N ILE A 19 12.48 -17.05 -30.16
CA ILE A 19 13.57 -18.04 -30.34
C ILE A 19 12.99 -19.32 -30.93
N TYR A 20 11.86 -19.77 -30.43
CA TYR A 20 11.04 -20.83 -30.96
C TYR A 20 9.61 -20.78 -30.39
N GLY A 21 8.68 -21.44 -31.05
CA GLY A 21 7.27 -21.56 -30.68
C GLY A 21 6.33 -20.99 -31.74
N ASP A 22 5.02 -20.92 -31.42
CA ASP A 22 3.99 -20.37 -32.29
C ASP A 22 3.65 -18.92 -31.87
N GLU A 23 3.67 -18.01 -32.85
CA GLU A 23 3.31 -16.61 -32.66
C GLU A 23 1.84 -16.39 -32.28
N ASN A 24 0.96 -17.34 -32.62
CA ASN A 24 -0.47 -17.24 -32.35
C ASN A 24 -0.88 -17.75 -30.96
N GLU A 25 0.06 -18.31 -30.21
CA GLU A 25 -0.22 -18.77 -28.85
C GLU A 25 -0.75 -17.66 -27.94
N ILE A 26 -1.82 -17.96 -27.19
CA ILE A 26 -2.46 -17.04 -26.29
C ILE A 26 -1.72 -17.07 -24.92
N CYS A 27 -1.41 -15.88 -24.40
CA CYS A 27 -0.75 -15.64 -23.12
C CYS A 27 -1.74 -15.04 -22.13
N GLU A 28 -2.20 -15.83 -21.16
CA GLU A 28 -3.24 -15.39 -20.21
C GLU A 28 -2.71 -15.03 -18.85
N ASN A 29 -1.92 -15.91 -18.24
CA ASN A 29 -1.41 -15.74 -16.87
C ASN A 29 0.10 -15.60 -16.91
N PHE A 30 0.62 -14.70 -16.08
CA PHE A 30 2.06 -14.42 -16.00
C PHE A 30 2.56 -14.67 -14.58
N SER A 31 3.68 -15.38 -14.46
CA SER A 31 4.34 -15.66 -13.18
C SER A 31 5.82 -15.31 -13.26
N ARG A 32 6.38 -14.87 -12.13
CA ARG A 32 7.82 -14.60 -11.92
C ARG A 32 8.49 -15.59 -10.99
N ASN A 33 7.71 -16.50 -10.41
CA ASN A 33 8.17 -17.44 -9.40
C ASN A 33 7.98 -18.88 -9.91
N THR A 34 9.07 -19.60 -10.15
CA THR A 34 9.03 -20.98 -10.63
C THR A 34 8.31 -21.96 -9.70
N LYS A 35 8.21 -21.61 -8.39
CA LYS A 35 7.50 -22.43 -7.40
C LYS A 35 5.97 -22.23 -7.41
N GLU A 36 5.50 -21.18 -8.07
CA GLU A 36 4.07 -20.80 -8.13
C GLU A 36 3.52 -20.95 -9.55
N ILE A 37 4.27 -21.57 -10.46
CA ILE A 37 3.83 -21.79 -11.85
C ILE A 37 2.72 -22.83 -11.86
N ASN A 38 1.61 -22.44 -12.46
CA ASN A 38 0.53 -23.34 -12.83
C ASN A 38 0.67 -23.77 -14.29
N GLN A 39 -0.11 -24.80 -14.68
CA GLN A 39 -0.16 -25.26 -16.05
C GLN A 39 -0.55 -24.10 -16.99
N ASP A 40 0.21 -23.95 -18.07
CA ASP A 40 0.04 -22.93 -19.12
C ASP A 40 0.30 -21.47 -18.72
N ASP A 41 0.89 -21.21 -17.54
CA ASP A 41 1.39 -19.88 -17.18
C ASP A 41 2.57 -19.47 -18.09
N ILE A 42 2.75 -18.17 -18.26
CA ILE A 42 3.92 -17.57 -18.91
C ILE A 42 4.91 -17.15 -17.86
N PHE A 43 6.08 -17.74 -17.87
CA PHE A 43 7.15 -17.35 -16.95
C PHE A 43 7.89 -16.11 -17.45
N VAL A 44 8.10 -15.14 -16.56
CA VAL A 44 8.90 -13.93 -16.84
C VAL A 44 10.16 -13.98 -16.01
N GLY A 45 11.29 -14.22 -16.65
CA GLY A 45 12.60 -14.30 -16.00
C GLY A 45 13.16 -12.91 -15.67
N LEU A 46 12.69 -12.31 -14.57
CA LEU A 46 13.10 -10.98 -14.16
C LEU A 46 14.58 -10.95 -13.76
N LYS A 47 15.29 -9.90 -14.19
CA LYS A 47 16.64 -9.61 -13.75
C LYS A 47 16.60 -8.74 -12.50
N GLY A 48 17.18 -9.23 -11.42
CA GLY A 48 17.38 -8.49 -10.17
C GLY A 48 18.88 -8.21 -9.95
N ASP A 49 19.19 -7.50 -8.87
CA ASP A 49 20.57 -7.10 -8.52
C ASP A 49 21.48 -8.29 -8.23
N LYS A 50 20.94 -9.37 -7.66
CA LYS A 50 21.71 -10.53 -7.21
C LYS A 50 21.75 -11.69 -8.19
N PHE A 51 20.74 -11.83 -9.05
CA PHE A 51 20.63 -12.93 -10.02
C PHE A 51 19.74 -12.55 -11.21
N ASP A 52 19.88 -13.27 -12.31
CA ASP A 52 19.00 -13.16 -13.48
C ASP A 52 18.04 -14.36 -13.51
N GLY A 53 16.75 -14.05 -13.35
CA GLY A 53 15.66 -15.02 -13.36
C GLY A 53 15.54 -15.79 -14.68
N SER A 54 16.08 -15.25 -15.78
CA SER A 54 16.07 -15.91 -17.10
C SER A 54 16.77 -17.27 -17.08
N LYS A 55 17.71 -17.48 -16.17
CA LYS A 55 18.42 -18.77 -16.01
C LYS A 55 17.52 -19.92 -15.54
N PHE A 56 16.35 -19.61 -14.99
CA PHE A 56 15.39 -20.59 -14.48
C PHE A 56 14.31 -20.97 -15.51
N TYR A 57 14.46 -20.61 -16.79
CA TYR A 57 13.47 -20.90 -17.83
C TYR A 57 13.20 -22.41 -17.99
N GLU A 58 14.22 -23.27 -17.89
CA GLU A 58 14.04 -24.72 -17.97
C GLU A 58 13.21 -25.25 -16.80
N ASP A 59 13.44 -24.76 -15.59
CA ASP A 59 12.69 -25.15 -14.41
C ASP A 59 11.23 -24.69 -14.51
N ALA A 60 11.00 -23.50 -15.04
CA ALA A 60 9.66 -22.99 -15.31
C ALA A 60 8.91 -23.86 -16.33
N LEU A 61 9.55 -24.23 -17.44
CA LEU A 61 8.95 -25.11 -18.44
C LEU A 61 8.65 -26.52 -17.87
N LYS A 62 9.55 -27.08 -17.05
CA LYS A 62 9.33 -28.35 -16.35
C LYS A 62 8.18 -28.26 -15.33
N ALA A 63 8.00 -27.09 -14.67
CA ALA A 63 6.92 -26.85 -13.72
C ALA A 63 5.53 -26.69 -14.41
N GLY A 64 5.48 -26.57 -15.72
CA GLY A 64 4.22 -26.49 -16.49
C GLY A 64 4.03 -25.20 -17.27
N ALA A 65 4.98 -24.26 -17.25
CA ALA A 65 4.87 -23.04 -18.05
C ALA A 65 4.68 -23.37 -19.54
N LYS A 66 3.78 -22.60 -20.20
CA LYS A 66 3.54 -22.68 -21.64
C LYS A 66 4.68 -22.05 -22.42
N GLY A 67 5.27 -20.99 -21.88
CA GLY A 67 6.40 -20.31 -22.48
C GLY A 67 7.10 -19.40 -21.48
N CYS A 68 8.22 -18.81 -21.94
CA CYS A 68 9.02 -17.90 -21.11
C CYS A 68 9.37 -16.62 -21.87
N ILE A 69 9.40 -15.52 -21.12
CA ILE A 69 9.97 -14.24 -21.54
C ILE A 69 11.27 -14.06 -20.76
N ILE A 70 12.40 -13.98 -21.45
CA ILE A 70 13.74 -13.98 -20.84
C ILE A 70 14.61 -12.85 -21.39
N ASN A 71 15.59 -12.42 -20.62
CA ASN A 71 16.65 -11.54 -21.08
C ASN A 71 17.62 -12.32 -22.00
N LYS A 72 18.38 -11.58 -22.79
CA LYS A 72 19.60 -12.13 -23.41
C LYS A 72 20.66 -12.36 -22.33
N VAL A 73 20.99 -13.61 -22.06
CA VAL A 73 22.03 -14.00 -21.09
C VAL A 73 23.19 -14.63 -21.85
N GLU A 74 24.37 -14.07 -21.66
CA GLU A 74 25.59 -14.60 -22.30
C GLU A 74 25.90 -16.02 -21.80
N GLY A 75 26.20 -16.93 -22.74
CA GLY A 75 26.47 -18.34 -22.44
C GLY A 75 25.23 -19.18 -22.08
N LEU A 76 24.04 -18.65 -22.09
CA LEU A 76 22.82 -19.43 -21.90
C LEU A 76 22.39 -20.10 -23.21
N GLU A 77 22.57 -21.42 -23.29
CA GLU A 77 22.05 -22.24 -24.39
C GLU A 77 20.55 -22.51 -24.18
N ILE A 78 19.74 -22.03 -25.13
CA ILE A 78 18.29 -22.23 -25.08
C ILE A 78 17.94 -23.53 -25.79
N LYS A 79 17.43 -24.52 -25.05
CA LYS A 79 17.00 -25.81 -25.57
C LYS A 79 15.57 -25.71 -26.10
N HIS A 80 15.35 -26.26 -27.32
CA HIS A 80 14.02 -26.35 -27.86
C HIS A 80 13.19 -27.38 -27.09
N VAL A 81 11.97 -26.97 -26.68
CA VAL A 81 10.98 -27.85 -26.06
C VAL A 81 9.73 -27.82 -26.90
N PRO A 82 9.29 -28.98 -27.50
CA PRO A 82 8.12 -29.04 -28.35
C PRO A 82 6.85 -28.55 -27.64
N GLY A 83 6.02 -27.77 -28.37
CA GLY A 83 4.76 -27.24 -27.83
C GLY A 83 4.93 -26.08 -26.80
N LYS A 84 6.14 -25.56 -26.63
CA LYS A 84 6.46 -24.40 -25.78
C LYS A 84 7.02 -23.26 -26.64
N PHE A 85 7.12 -22.06 -26.06
CA PHE A 85 7.76 -20.92 -26.72
C PHE A 85 8.74 -20.20 -25.84
N ILE A 86 9.72 -19.52 -26.42
CA ILE A 86 10.64 -18.62 -25.75
C ILE A 86 10.72 -17.30 -26.52
N ILE A 87 10.43 -16.21 -25.79
CA ILE A 87 10.64 -14.84 -26.29
C ILE A 87 11.85 -14.26 -25.56
N GLN A 88 12.83 -13.78 -26.31
CA GLN A 88 13.96 -13.07 -25.78
C GLN A 88 13.75 -11.57 -25.95
N VAL A 89 13.91 -10.82 -24.86
CA VAL A 89 13.79 -9.35 -24.81
C VAL A 89 15.09 -8.73 -24.31
N GLU A 90 15.24 -7.42 -24.50
CA GLU A 90 16.39 -6.67 -24.00
C GLU A 90 16.38 -6.57 -22.47
N ASP A 91 15.20 -6.27 -21.90
CA ASP A 91 14.97 -6.10 -20.45
C ASP A 91 13.58 -6.63 -20.09
N THR A 92 13.53 -7.68 -19.27
CA THR A 92 12.27 -8.31 -18.85
C THR A 92 11.45 -7.43 -17.90
N VAL A 93 12.09 -6.54 -17.11
CA VAL A 93 11.38 -5.62 -16.23
C VAL A 93 10.67 -4.55 -17.06
N LYS A 94 11.33 -4.03 -18.09
CA LYS A 94 10.70 -3.09 -19.04
C LYS A 94 9.61 -3.78 -19.85
N ALA A 95 9.88 -4.99 -20.35
CA ALA A 95 8.94 -5.77 -21.15
C ALA A 95 7.63 -6.03 -20.40
N ILE A 96 7.67 -6.45 -19.14
CA ILE A 96 6.45 -6.73 -18.36
C ILE A 96 5.58 -5.46 -18.18
N GLY A 97 6.19 -4.29 -18.01
CA GLY A 97 5.49 -3.00 -17.98
C GLY A 97 4.81 -2.67 -19.33
N GLN A 98 5.50 -2.89 -20.44
CA GLN A 98 4.95 -2.68 -21.80
C GLN A 98 3.77 -3.62 -22.08
N ILE A 99 3.88 -4.90 -21.73
CA ILE A 99 2.82 -5.91 -21.91
C ILE A 99 1.62 -5.55 -21.02
N ALA A 100 1.86 -5.15 -19.77
CA ALA A 100 0.81 -4.74 -18.85
C ALA A 100 0.05 -3.50 -19.34
N LYS A 101 0.77 -2.49 -19.86
CA LYS A 101 0.17 -1.30 -20.48
C LYS A 101 -0.71 -1.68 -21.65
N PHE A 102 -0.21 -2.48 -22.57
CA PHE A 102 -0.97 -2.97 -23.72
C PHE A 102 -2.24 -3.74 -23.30
N LYS A 103 -2.13 -4.61 -22.30
CA LYS A 103 -3.30 -5.29 -21.74
C LYS A 103 -4.30 -4.30 -21.17
N ARG A 104 -3.83 -3.33 -20.35
CA ARG A 104 -4.65 -2.31 -19.73
C ARG A 104 -5.44 -1.47 -20.75
N GLU A 105 -4.83 -1.13 -21.87
CA GLU A 105 -5.44 -0.33 -22.94
C GLU A 105 -6.62 -1.05 -23.65
N LYS A 106 -6.70 -2.37 -23.55
CA LYS A 106 -7.84 -3.16 -24.08
C LYS A 106 -9.10 -3.06 -23.18
N TYR A 107 -9.01 -2.46 -21.97
CA TYR A 107 -10.11 -2.38 -21.02
C TYR A 107 -10.58 -0.93 -20.84
N HIS A 108 -11.88 -0.70 -21.06
CA HIS A 108 -12.53 0.61 -20.87
C HIS A 108 -13.33 0.59 -19.55
N ILE A 109 -12.63 0.44 -18.44
CA ILE A 109 -13.20 0.33 -17.11
C ILE A 109 -12.68 1.48 -16.20
N PRO A 110 -13.39 1.84 -15.15
CA PRO A 110 -12.86 2.72 -14.11
C PRO A 110 -11.57 2.14 -13.52
N VAL A 111 -10.54 2.99 -13.42
CA VAL A 111 -9.28 2.67 -12.75
C VAL A 111 -9.01 3.70 -11.69
N ILE A 112 -8.97 3.26 -10.46
CA ILE A 112 -8.73 4.07 -9.28
C ILE A 112 -7.28 3.84 -8.83
N ALA A 113 -6.44 4.86 -8.99
CA ALA A 113 -5.05 4.84 -8.55
C ALA A 113 -4.89 5.59 -7.23
N ILE A 114 -4.19 4.99 -6.27
CA ILE A 114 -4.06 5.52 -4.91
C ILE A 114 -2.59 5.69 -4.56
N THR A 115 -2.21 6.89 -4.15
CA THR A 115 -0.90 7.18 -3.55
C THR A 115 -1.05 8.00 -2.27
N GLY A 116 0.06 8.22 -1.58
CA GLY A 116 0.13 9.01 -0.35
C GLY A 116 1.30 8.60 0.53
N SER A 117 1.59 9.38 1.54
CA SER A 117 2.63 9.04 2.52
C SER A 117 2.17 7.90 3.43
N VAL A 118 0.94 7.99 3.94
CA VAL A 118 0.32 7.00 4.84
C VAL A 118 -1.09 6.65 4.35
N GLY A 119 -1.59 5.47 4.73
CA GLY A 119 -2.97 5.05 4.49
C GLY A 119 -3.25 4.45 3.12
N LYS A 120 -2.29 4.40 2.19
CA LYS A 120 -2.50 3.85 0.83
C LYS A 120 -3.19 2.49 0.82
N THR A 121 -2.64 1.53 1.55
CA THR A 121 -3.14 0.15 1.56
C THR A 121 -4.53 0.06 2.19
N SER A 122 -4.75 0.69 3.34
CA SER A 122 -6.07 0.72 3.98
C SER A 122 -7.10 1.43 3.11
N THR A 123 -6.74 2.56 2.50
CA THR A 123 -7.60 3.27 1.54
C THR A 123 -7.94 2.39 0.34
N LYS A 124 -6.96 1.69 -0.23
CA LYS A 124 -7.17 0.72 -1.32
C LYS A 124 -8.15 -0.38 -0.90
N ASP A 125 -8.02 -0.92 0.31
CA ASP A 125 -8.90 -1.99 0.79
C ASP A 125 -10.33 -1.50 1.00
N ILE A 126 -10.52 -0.31 1.58
CA ILE A 126 -11.85 0.29 1.75
C ILE A 126 -12.47 0.64 0.40
N ILE A 127 -11.73 1.30 -0.50
CA ILE A 127 -12.22 1.64 -1.85
C ILE A 127 -12.59 0.37 -2.63
N TYR A 128 -11.75 -0.67 -2.56
CA TYR A 128 -12.05 -1.96 -3.18
C TYR A 128 -13.36 -2.54 -2.65
N SER A 129 -13.57 -2.56 -1.34
CA SER A 129 -14.78 -3.08 -0.72
C SER A 129 -16.03 -2.32 -1.16
N VAL A 130 -15.96 -0.99 -1.22
CA VAL A 130 -17.05 -0.13 -1.69
C VAL A 130 -17.34 -0.34 -3.17
N VAL A 131 -16.31 -0.32 -4.02
CA VAL A 131 -16.47 -0.48 -5.48
C VAL A 131 -16.99 -1.88 -5.82
N SER A 132 -16.58 -2.89 -5.06
CA SER A 132 -17.00 -4.29 -5.25
C SER A 132 -18.48 -4.54 -4.90
N GLN A 133 -19.16 -3.61 -4.23
CA GLN A 133 -20.61 -3.71 -4.05
C GLN A 133 -21.38 -3.55 -5.37
N LYS A 134 -20.76 -2.96 -6.39
CA LYS A 134 -21.41 -2.70 -7.69
C LYS A 134 -20.68 -3.34 -8.87
N TYR A 135 -19.35 -3.45 -8.83
CA TYR A 135 -18.51 -3.87 -9.95
C TYR A 135 -17.68 -5.10 -9.60
N HIS A 136 -17.50 -6.02 -10.53
CA HIS A 136 -16.47 -7.06 -10.41
C HIS A 136 -15.10 -6.41 -10.46
N THR A 137 -14.45 -6.26 -9.31
CA THR A 137 -13.29 -5.39 -9.12
C THR A 137 -11.99 -6.17 -8.91
N LEU A 138 -10.94 -5.79 -9.61
CA LEU A 138 -9.56 -6.24 -9.33
C LEU A 138 -8.86 -5.22 -8.44
N LYS A 139 -8.06 -5.68 -7.47
CA LYS A 139 -7.17 -4.80 -6.68
C LYS A 139 -5.72 -5.27 -6.64
N THR A 140 -4.82 -4.34 -6.32
CA THR A 140 -3.45 -4.65 -5.92
C THR A 140 -3.45 -5.60 -4.73
N GLN A 141 -2.75 -6.73 -4.84
CA GLN A 141 -2.56 -7.67 -3.75
C GLN A 141 -1.27 -7.37 -2.98
N GLY A 142 -1.33 -7.47 -1.64
CA GLY A 142 -0.18 -7.22 -0.79
C GLY A 142 0.47 -5.86 -1.09
N ASN A 143 1.77 -5.88 -1.31
CA ASN A 143 2.60 -4.72 -1.63
C ASN A 143 3.03 -4.66 -3.11
N LEU A 144 2.27 -5.25 -4.03
CA LEU A 144 2.56 -5.24 -5.47
C LEU A 144 2.28 -3.85 -6.10
N ASN A 145 2.86 -2.81 -5.52
CA ASN A 145 2.58 -1.39 -5.80
C ASN A 145 3.74 -0.64 -6.49
N ASN A 146 4.79 -1.36 -6.91
CA ASN A 146 5.97 -0.81 -7.56
C ASN A 146 6.05 -1.21 -9.06
N HIS A 147 7.13 -0.78 -9.74
CA HIS A 147 7.38 -1.01 -11.16
C HIS A 147 7.44 -2.49 -11.59
N ILE A 148 7.57 -3.42 -10.65
CA ILE A 148 7.49 -4.86 -10.91
C ILE A 148 6.10 -5.39 -10.55
N GLY A 149 5.59 -5.07 -9.35
CA GLY A 149 4.37 -5.65 -8.80
C GLY A 149 3.10 -5.19 -9.49
N MET A 150 2.98 -3.90 -9.80
CA MET A 150 1.78 -3.36 -10.44
C MET A 150 1.55 -3.92 -11.85
N PRO A 151 2.57 -4.08 -12.73
CA PRO A 151 2.37 -4.77 -14.01
C PRO A 151 1.74 -6.17 -13.87
N PHE A 152 2.19 -6.97 -12.90
CA PHE A 152 1.56 -8.28 -12.65
C PHE A 152 0.11 -8.16 -12.19
N THR A 153 -0.24 -7.11 -11.43
CA THR A 153 -1.64 -6.84 -11.08
C THR A 153 -2.48 -6.58 -12.33
N LEU A 154 -2.01 -5.71 -13.24
CA LEU A 154 -2.71 -5.38 -14.48
C LEU A 154 -2.88 -6.59 -15.41
N LEU A 155 -1.89 -7.47 -15.47
CA LEU A 155 -1.93 -8.69 -16.28
C LEU A 155 -2.98 -9.70 -15.79
N ARG A 156 -3.50 -9.55 -14.59
CA ARG A 156 -4.62 -10.35 -14.05
C ARG A 156 -6.00 -9.85 -14.48
N LEU A 157 -6.09 -8.74 -15.21
CA LEU A 157 -7.36 -8.26 -15.76
C LEU A 157 -7.97 -9.34 -16.71
N LYS A 158 -9.24 -9.68 -16.45
CA LYS A 158 -10.05 -10.62 -17.26
C LYS A 158 -11.44 -10.05 -17.48
N ASP A 159 -12.42 -10.52 -16.77
CA ASP A 159 -13.82 -10.08 -16.78
C ASP A 159 -14.13 -8.97 -15.74
N HIS A 160 -13.08 -8.29 -15.26
CA HIS A 160 -13.22 -7.24 -14.29
C HIS A 160 -13.83 -5.97 -14.90
N GLU A 161 -14.69 -5.31 -14.11
CA GLU A 161 -15.44 -4.11 -14.48
C GLU A 161 -14.86 -2.85 -13.81
N ALA A 162 -13.97 -3.01 -12.82
CA ALA A 162 -13.22 -1.92 -12.18
C ALA A 162 -11.84 -2.41 -11.71
N LEU A 163 -10.93 -1.46 -11.51
CA LEU A 163 -9.57 -1.73 -11.05
C LEU A 163 -9.16 -0.72 -9.97
N VAL A 164 -8.68 -1.22 -8.83
CA VAL A 164 -8.14 -0.40 -7.74
C VAL A 164 -6.66 -0.70 -7.56
N VAL A 165 -5.79 0.23 -7.89
CA VAL A 165 -4.34 0.06 -7.83
C VAL A 165 -3.70 0.98 -6.80
N GLU A 166 -2.87 0.40 -5.95
CA GLU A 166 -1.98 1.13 -5.06
C GLU A 166 -0.67 1.44 -5.82
N MET A 167 -0.19 2.68 -5.71
CA MET A 167 1.05 3.15 -6.30
C MET A 167 1.99 3.67 -5.23
N GLY A 168 3.06 2.92 -4.98
CA GLY A 168 4.15 3.30 -4.07
C GLY A 168 5.25 4.04 -4.81
N MET A 169 6.02 4.87 -4.08
CA MET A 169 7.21 5.52 -4.60
C MET A 169 8.20 5.81 -3.48
N ASN A 170 9.47 5.81 -3.81
CA ASN A 170 10.60 6.22 -2.98
C ASN A 170 11.38 7.38 -3.62
N HIS A 171 11.29 7.54 -4.95
CA HIS A 171 12.03 8.51 -5.75
C HIS A 171 11.14 9.14 -6.82
N PHE A 172 11.60 10.26 -7.37
CA PHE A 172 10.98 10.87 -8.55
C PHE A 172 10.97 9.93 -9.75
N GLY A 173 9.94 10.05 -10.59
CA GLY A 173 9.75 9.27 -11.81
C GLY A 173 9.08 7.91 -11.61
N GLU A 174 9.01 7.41 -10.37
CA GLU A 174 8.40 6.09 -10.10
C GLU A 174 6.89 6.13 -10.29
N LEU A 175 6.20 7.15 -9.75
CA LEU A 175 4.76 7.29 -9.97
C LEU A 175 4.44 7.66 -11.42
N SER A 176 5.25 8.48 -12.07
CA SER A 176 5.14 8.76 -13.50
C SER A 176 5.12 7.47 -14.31
N TYR A 177 6.04 6.55 -14.07
CA TYR A 177 6.07 5.25 -14.72
C TYR A 177 4.80 4.43 -14.46
N LEU A 178 4.38 4.31 -13.19
CA LEU A 178 3.22 3.50 -12.81
C LEU A 178 1.91 4.05 -13.38
N THR A 179 1.70 5.35 -13.30
CA THR A 179 0.47 5.98 -13.77
C THR A 179 0.33 5.92 -15.29
N ASN A 180 1.44 6.06 -16.04
CA ASN A 180 1.46 5.92 -17.49
C ASN A 180 1.17 4.50 -17.99
N ILE A 181 1.38 3.49 -17.13
CA ILE A 181 0.98 2.10 -17.42
C ILE A 181 -0.50 1.90 -17.06
N ALA A 182 -0.94 2.35 -15.87
CA ALA A 182 -2.29 2.10 -15.38
C ALA A 182 -3.36 2.99 -16.02
N GLN A 183 -3.00 4.20 -16.46
CA GLN A 183 -3.90 5.19 -17.08
C GLN A 183 -5.20 5.35 -16.27
N PRO A 184 -5.11 5.90 -15.03
CA PRO A 184 -6.27 5.98 -14.13
C PRO A 184 -7.33 6.95 -14.65
N THR A 185 -8.59 6.68 -14.27
CA THR A 185 -9.73 7.59 -14.42
C THR A 185 -9.95 8.40 -13.14
N ILE A 186 -9.47 7.88 -12.01
CA ILE A 186 -9.55 8.51 -10.69
C ILE A 186 -8.19 8.38 -10.02
N ALA A 187 -7.62 9.50 -9.58
CA ALA A 187 -6.40 9.56 -8.79
C ALA A 187 -6.75 9.98 -7.35
N VAL A 188 -6.33 9.20 -6.35
CA VAL A 188 -6.53 9.49 -4.93
C VAL A 188 -5.17 9.76 -4.29
N ILE A 189 -5.02 10.93 -3.67
CA ILE A 189 -3.82 11.29 -2.90
C ILE A 189 -4.25 11.44 -1.45
N THR A 190 -3.87 10.46 -0.60
CA THR A 190 -4.35 10.41 0.79
C THR A 190 -3.77 11.51 1.65
N ASN A 191 -2.47 11.75 1.54
CA ASN A 191 -1.75 12.81 2.27
C ASN A 191 -0.32 12.99 1.74
N VAL A 192 0.28 14.10 2.14
CA VAL A 192 1.71 14.42 1.96
C VAL A 192 2.32 14.62 3.34
N GLY A 193 2.89 13.56 3.89
CA GLY A 193 3.59 13.53 5.17
C GLY A 193 5.11 13.47 4.99
N THR A 194 5.77 12.71 5.86
CA THR A 194 7.23 12.61 5.95
C THR A 194 7.81 11.30 5.42
N ALA A 195 6.99 10.39 4.88
CA ALA A 195 7.48 9.15 4.29
C ALA A 195 8.46 9.43 3.14
N HIS A 196 9.63 8.75 3.16
CA HIS A 196 10.71 8.89 2.17
C HIS A 196 11.37 10.28 2.15
N ILE A 197 11.26 11.07 3.22
CA ILE A 197 11.83 12.43 3.29
C ILE A 197 13.36 12.41 3.15
N GLY A 198 14.02 11.37 3.64
CA GLY A 198 15.46 11.19 3.47
C GLY A 198 15.91 11.06 2.01
N ASN A 199 15.05 10.51 1.13
CA ASN A 199 15.32 10.36 -0.30
C ASN A 199 14.95 11.60 -1.10
N LEU A 200 13.91 12.32 -0.70
CA LEU A 200 13.33 13.44 -1.44
C LEU A 200 13.70 14.81 -0.88
N GLY A 201 14.20 14.88 0.36
CA GLY A 201 14.77 16.07 1.00
C GLY A 201 13.75 17.02 1.62
N SER A 202 12.50 17.08 1.14
CA SER A 202 11.47 17.96 1.73
C SER A 202 10.05 17.47 1.47
N ARG A 203 9.07 17.97 2.24
CA ARG A 203 7.64 17.68 2.02
C ARG A 203 7.13 18.23 0.69
N GLU A 204 7.64 19.36 0.22
CA GLU A 204 7.33 19.95 -1.09
C GLU A 204 7.79 19.02 -2.23
N ASN A 205 8.95 18.41 -2.09
CA ASN A 205 9.42 17.41 -3.04
C ASN A 205 8.59 16.12 -2.97
N ILE A 206 8.16 15.71 -1.79
CA ILE A 206 7.22 14.59 -1.64
C ILE A 206 5.89 14.90 -2.33
N LEU A 207 5.37 16.13 -2.20
CA LEU A 207 4.18 16.57 -2.97
C LEU A 207 4.42 16.45 -4.47
N LYS A 208 5.53 17.01 -4.98
CA LYS A 208 5.87 16.94 -6.41
C LYS A 208 5.92 15.51 -6.91
N ALA A 209 6.60 14.62 -6.18
CA ALA A 209 6.69 13.21 -6.53
C ALA A 209 5.31 12.51 -6.52
N LYS A 210 4.43 12.86 -5.56
CA LYS A 210 3.06 12.30 -5.53
C LYS A 210 2.16 12.82 -6.64
N LEU A 211 2.36 14.05 -7.06
CA LEU A 211 1.62 14.65 -8.18
C LEU A 211 1.98 14.02 -9.53
N GLU A 212 3.09 13.28 -9.65
CA GLU A 212 3.39 12.48 -10.84
C GLU A 212 2.25 11.47 -11.17
N ILE A 213 1.42 11.08 -10.20
CA ILE A 213 0.25 10.22 -10.44
C ILE A 213 -0.71 10.82 -11.46
N LEU A 214 -0.70 12.15 -11.63
CA LEU A 214 -1.56 12.87 -12.55
C LEU A 214 -1.07 12.82 -14.01
N GLU A 215 0.19 12.48 -14.26
CA GLU A 215 0.75 12.43 -15.62
C GLU A 215 0.09 11.38 -16.52
N GLY A 216 -0.40 10.28 -15.92
CA GLY A 216 -1.16 9.23 -16.63
C GLY A 216 -2.67 9.34 -16.44
N LEU A 217 -3.16 10.33 -15.69
CA LEU A 217 -4.61 10.52 -15.48
C LEU A 217 -5.30 10.84 -16.81
N GLN A 218 -6.38 10.13 -17.11
CA GLN A 218 -7.15 10.36 -18.33
C GLN A 218 -7.72 11.78 -18.36
N LYS A 219 -7.90 12.34 -19.56
CA LYS A 219 -8.30 13.75 -19.78
C LYS A 219 -9.53 14.18 -18.97
N GLU A 220 -10.53 13.33 -18.84
CA GLU A 220 -11.75 13.59 -18.06
C GLU A 220 -11.66 13.01 -16.63
N GLY A 221 -10.44 12.64 -16.20
CA GLY A 221 -10.20 12.04 -14.91
C GLY A 221 -10.43 12.99 -13.74
N THR A 222 -10.68 12.42 -12.57
CA THR A 222 -10.95 13.16 -11.34
C THR A 222 -9.86 12.90 -10.31
N VAL A 223 -9.41 13.94 -9.63
CA VAL A 223 -8.46 13.88 -8.53
C VAL A 223 -9.23 13.97 -7.21
N ILE A 224 -8.96 13.08 -6.28
CA ILE A 224 -9.56 13.06 -4.94
C ILE A 224 -8.46 13.31 -3.91
N ILE A 225 -8.61 14.32 -3.07
CA ILE A 225 -7.59 14.72 -2.09
C ILE A 225 -8.16 14.97 -0.70
N ASN A 226 -7.31 14.76 0.31
CA ASN A 226 -7.55 15.20 1.67
C ASN A 226 -7.30 16.71 1.80
N ASN A 227 -8.35 17.48 2.05
CA ASN A 227 -8.30 18.95 2.16
C ASN A 227 -7.76 19.45 3.50
N ASP A 228 -7.59 18.58 4.48
CA ASP A 228 -6.97 18.90 5.76
C ASP A 228 -5.44 18.73 5.72
N ASN A 229 -4.92 18.15 4.64
CA ASN A 229 -3.48 18.14 4.41
C ASN A 229 -3.02 19.48 3.83
N ASP A 230 -2.18 20.19 4.54
CA ASP A 230 -1.73 21.55 4.25
C ASP A 230 -1.20 21.74 2.81
N LEU A 231 -0.34 20.83 2.35
CA LEU A 231 0.23 20.90 1.02
C LEU A 231 -0.76 20.55 -0.09
N LEU A 232 -1.68 19.60 0.14
CA LEU A 232 -2.73 19.27 -0.82
C LEU A 232 -3.78 20.38 -0.90
N HIS A 233 -4.14 20.98 0.25
CA HIS A 233 -5.04 22.14 0.30
C HIS A 233 -4.49 23.32 -0.50
N LYS A 234 -3.20 23.64 -0.29
CA LYS A 234 -2.53 24.70 -1.05
C LYS A 234 -2.49 24.38 -2.54
N TRP A 235 -2.07 23.15 -2.91
CA TRP A 235 -2.04 22.73 -4.32
C TRP A 235 -3.43 22.83 -4.97
N GLN A 236 -4.49 22.39 -4.30
CA GLN A 236 -5.85 22.46 -4.83
C GLN A 236 -6.33 23.90 -5.04
N SER A 237 -5.98 24.84 -4.14
CA SER A 237 -6.37 26.24 -4.27
C SER A 237 -5.68 26.95 -5.45
N GLU A 238 -4.56 26.42 -5.91
CA GLU A 238 -3.77 26.94 -7.06
C GLU A 238 -4.06 26.14 -8.36
N ASN A 239 -4.87 25.07 -8.29
CA ASN A 239 -5.16 24.20 -9.42
C ASN A 239 -6.35 24.73 -10.26
N ASP A 240 -6.13 24.84 -11.57
CA ASP A 240 -7.14 25.23 -12.57
C ASP A 240 -7.30 24.19 -13.71
N HIS A 241 -6.56 23.07 -13.65
CA HIS A 241 -6.46 22.11 -14.75
C HIS A 241 -7.24 20.82 -14.50
N TYR A 242 -7.33 20.39 -13.23
CA TYR A 242 -7.92 19.10 -12.88
C TYR A 242 -9.28 19.28 -12.22
N LYS A 243 -10.20 18.35 -12.49
CA LYS A 243 -11.42 18.20 -11.71
C LYS A 243 -11.04 17.60 -10.35
N VAL A 244 -11.20 18.36 -9.27
CA VAL A 244 -10.85 17.95 -7.92
C VAL A 244 -12.11 17.74 -7.08
N ILE A 245 -12.13 16.65 -6.33
CA ILE A 245 -13.08 16.36 -5.25
C ILE A 245 -12.28 16.33 -3.95
N THR A 246 -12.73 17.09 -2.97
CA THR A 246 -12.07 17.20 -1.66
C THR A 246 -12.85 16.45 -0.59
N TYR A 247 -12.12 15.88 0.37
CA TYR A 247 -12.70 15.36 1.60
C TYR A 247 -11.91 15.86 2.81
N GLY A 248 -12.57 15.95 3.96
CA GLY A 248 -11.95 16.47 5.19
C GLY A 248 -12.83 16.33 6.41
N ILE A 249 -12.25 16.68 7.56
CA ILE A 249 -12.91 16.78 8.87
C ILE A 249 -12.96 18.24 9.32
N GLU A 250 -11.87 18.99 9.06
CA GLU A 250 -11.66 20.35 9.57
C GLU A 250 -11.98 21.42 8.51
N ASN A 251 -11.37 21.31 7.33
CA ASN A 251 -11.54 22.29 6.26
C ASN A 251 -12.79 22.02 5.41
N PRO A 252 -13.53 23.06 5.00
CA PRO A 252 -14.69 22.91 4.13
C PRO A 252 -14.34 22.09 2.87
N SER A 253 -15.04 20.99 2.67
CA SER A 253 -14.78 20.01 1.64
C SER A 253 -16.06 19.52 0.97
N ASN A 254 -15.97 18.92 -0.21
CA ASN A 254 -17.12 18.32 -0.89
C ASN A 254 -17.77 17.23 -0.03
N TYR A 255 -16.96 16.44 0.68
CA TYR A 255 -17.40 15.43 1.62
C TYR A 255 -16.71 15.61 2.96
N MET A 256 -17.50 15.93 3.99
CA MET A 256 -16.99 16.14 5.36
C MET A 256 -17.48 15.05 6.29
N ALA A 257 -16.57 14.54 7.15
CA ALA A 257 -17.01 13.78 8.30
C ALA A 257 -17.40 14.74 9.44
N THR A 258 -18.61 14.57 9.92
CA THR A 258 -19.16 15.33 11.04
C THR A 258 -19.69 14.37 12.10
N GLU A 259 -19.84 14.85 13.34
CA GLU A 259 -20.38 14.03 14.45
C GLU A 259 -19.59 12.73 14.64
N ILE A 260 -18.25 12.84 14.72
CA ILE A 260 -17.37 11.68 14.82
C ILE A 260 -17.41 11.13 16.25
N GLU A 261 -17.69 9.83 16.36
CA GLU A 261 -17.73 9.09 17.62
C GLU A 261 -16.82 7.85 17.53
N TYR A 262 -16.12 7.55 18.62
CA TYR A 262 -15.29 6.33 18.73
C TYR A 262 -15.99 5.34 19.68
N THR A 263 -16.50 4.25 19.12
CA THR A 263 -17.25 3.20 19.83
C THR A 263 -16.38 1.98 20.11
N GLU A 264 -16.90 0.97 20.81
CA GLU A 264 -16.17 -0.31 20.94
C GLU A 264 -15.93 -0.97 19.59
N ALA A 265 -16.87 -0.87 18.66
CA ALA A 265 -16.81 -1.51 17.35
C ALA A 265 -15.93 -0.78 16.33
N GLY A 266 -15.51 0.47 16.59
CA GLY A 266 -14.73 1.26 15.65
C GLY A 266 -15.03 2.76 15.71
N SER A 267 -15.02 3.42 14.55
CA SER A 267 -15.36 4.82 14.38
C SER A 267 -16.73 4.95 13.70
N LYS A 268 -17.50 5.96 14.07
CA LYS A 268 -18.79 6.29 13.49
C LYS A 268 -18.84 7.78 13.19
N TYR A 269 -19.39 8.18 12.05
CA TYR A 269 -19.54 9.58 11.67
C TYR A 269 -20.66 9.77 10.67
N LYS A 270 -21.04 11.03 10.44
CA LYS A 270 -21.97 11.38 9.35
C LYS A 270 -21.24 12.09 8.22
N VAL A 271 -21.61 11.78 6.99
CA VAL A 271 -21.15 12.52 5.80
C VAL A 271 -22.04 13.73 5.60
N ASN A 272 -21.49 14.95 5.67
CA ASN A 272 -22.22 16.21 5.48
C ASN A 272 -23.49 16.30 6.34
N HIS A 273 -23.47 15.81 7.58
CA HIS A 273 -24.58 15.73 8.54
C HIS A 273 -25.74 14.79 8.16
N ASN A 274 -25.62 13.99 7.11
CA ASN A 274 -26.71 13.15 6.60
C ASN A 274 -26.45 11.66 6.75
N GLU A 275 -25.55 11.12 5.94
CA GLU A 275 -25.32 9.69 5.80
C GLU A 275 -24.43 9.18 6.92
N GLU A 276 -24.91 8.19 7.67
CA GLU A 276 -24.15 7.56 8.74
C GLU A 276 -23.21 6.49 8.19
N ILE A 277 -21.94 6.54 8.60
CA ILE A 277 -20.90 5.60 8.23
C ILE A 277 -20.30 4.98 9.49
N GLU A 278 -20.21 3.66 9.51
CA GLU A 278 -19.53 2.88 10.53
C GLU A 278 -18.24 2.27 9.94
N VAL A 279 -17.11 2.55 10.57
CA VAL A 279 -15.78 2.02 10.18
C VAL A 279 -15.33 1.06 11.29
N PRO A 280 -15.04 -0.23 11.00
CA PRO A 280 -14.73 -1.23 12.03
C PRO A 280 -13.33 -1.07 12.66
N VAL A 281 -12.73 0.10 12.55
CA VAL A 281 -11.42 0.45 13.11
C VAL A 281 -11.51 1.82 13.76
N LYS A 282 -10.84 1.98 14.91
CA LYS A 282 -10.75 3.27 15.60
C LYS A 282 -9.62 4.13 15.02
N GLY A 283 -9.80 5.41 15.10
CA GLY A 283 -8.79 6.41 14.77
C GLY A 283 -9.18 7.30 13.60
N GLU A 284 -8.72 8.53 13.69
CA GLU A 284 -9.03 9.59 12.71
C GLU A 284 -8.53 9.24 11.29
N ALA A 285 -7.39 8.56 11.19
CA ALA A 285 -6.86 8.12 9.91
C ALA A 285 -7.84 7.23 9.12
N PHE A 286 -8.63 6.39 9.81
CA PHE A 286 -9.63 5.55 9.16
C PHE A 286 -10.89 6.31 8.77
N VAL A 287 -11.21 7.40 9.46
CA VAL A 287 -12.25 8.33 9.03
C VAL A 287 -11.86 8.97 7.69
N TYR A 288 -10.63 9.50 7.58
CA TYR A 288 -10.12 10.03 6.30
C TYR A 288 -10.08 8.99 5.18
N ASN A 289 -9.56 7.79 5.47
CA ASN A 289 -9.48 6.72 4.48
C ASN A 289 -10.88 6.32 3.97
N SER A 290 -11.86 6.21 4.85
CA SER A 290 -13.24 5.88 4.48
C SER A 290 -13.96 7.02 3.74
N LEU A 291 -13.70 8.29 4.08
CA LEU A 291 -14.21 9.44 3.31
C LEU A 291 -13.73 9.41 1.86
N SER A 292 -12.47 9.04 1.61
CA SER A 292 -11.97 8.88 0.24
C SER A 292 -12.74 7.81 -0.52
N ALA A 293 -13.14 6.72 0.15
CA ALA A 293 -13.96 5.67 -0.45
C ALA A 293 -15.41 6.13 -0.69
N VAL A 294 -15.97 6.98 0.18
CA VAL A 294 -17.25 7.67 -0.09
C VAL A 294 -17.17 8.48 -1.38
N CYS A 295 -16.10 9.29 -1.54
CA CYS A 295 -15.89 10.09 -2.77
C CYS A 295 -15.86 9.20 -4.03
N VAL A 296 -15.09 8.11 -4.00
CA VAL A 296 -14.98 7.17 -5.12
C VAL A 296 -16.33 6.49 -5.39
N GLY A 297 -17.01 5.99 -4.35
CA GLY A 297 -18.32 5.32 -4.46
C GLY A 297 -19.38 6.24 -5.09
N LYS A 298 -19.50 7.47 -4.60
CA LYS A 298 -20.42 8.48 -5.16
C LYS A 298 -20.10 8.78 -6.63
N LEU A 299 -18.82 8.96 -6.96
CA LEU A 299 -18.38 9.26 -8.33
C LEU A 299 -18.70 8.10 -9.30
N LEU A 300 -18.61 6.85 -8.84
CA LEU A 300 -18.93 5.65 -9.62
C LEU A 300 -20.43 5.26 -9.55
N GLY A 301 -21.26 6.03 -8.84
CA GLY A 301 -22.68 5.78 -8.69
C GLY A 301 -23.00 4.50 -7.91
N VAL A 302 -22.17 4.17 -6.92
CA VAL A 302 -22.51 3.17 -5.90
C VAL A 302 -23.56 3.79 -4.97
N SER A 303 -24.58 3.03 -4.57
CA SER A 303 -25.64 3.55 -3.68
C SER A 303 -25.07 3.88 -2.30
N GLU A 304 -25.70 4.82 -1.59
CA GLU A 304 -25.31 5.20 -0.23
C GLU A 304 -25.30 4.02 0.73
N GLN A 305 -26.30 3.15 0.61
CA GLN A 305 -26.39 1.93 1.40
C GLN A 305 -25.25 0.97 1.10
N ASP A 306 -24.87 0.81 -0.17
CA ASP A 306 -23.76 -0.05 -0.58
C ASP A 306 -22.40 0.56 -0.20
N ILE A 307 -22.25 1.89 -0.24
CA ILE A 307 -21.06 2.57 0.27
C ILE A 307 -20.89 2.29 1.75
N ALA A 308 -21.93 2.53 2.56
CA ALA A 308 -21.91 2.28 4.00
C ALA A 308 -21.62 0.80 4.32
N LYS A 309 -22.24 -0.12 3.57
CA LYS A 309 -22.01 -1.56 3.68
C LYS A 309 -20.55 -1.92 3.35
N GLY A 310 -20.04 -1.45 2.22
CA GLY A 310 -18.66 -1.72 1.80
C GLY A 310 -17.62 -1.20 2.79
N ILE A 311 -17.86 -0.03 3.41
CA ILE A 311 -17.00 0.52 4.46
C ILE A 311 -17.10 -0.33 5.74
N LYS A 312 -18.28 -0.81 6.11
CA LYS A 312 -18.47 -1.62 7.31
C LYS A 312 -17.85 -3.02 7.19
N GLU A 313 -17.85 -3.59 6.00
CA GLU A 313 -17.46 -4.98 5.74
C GLU A 313 -16.02 -5.11 5.16
N PHE A 314 -15.25 -4.01 5.03
CA PHE A 314 -13.91 -4.12 4.48
C PHE A 314 -12.97 -4.93 5.39
N GLU A 315 -12.04 -5.64 4.75
CA GLU A 315 -11.01 -6.41 5.44
C GLU A 315 -9.66 -5.69 5.33
N LEU A 316 -9.00 -5.52 6.46
CA LEU A 316 -7.65 -4.96 6.51
C LEU A 316 -6.62 -5.94 5.95
N SER A 317 -5.68 -5.41 5.19
CA SER A 317 -4.45 -6.14 4.88
C SER A 317 -3.66 -6.41 6.16
N ALA A 318 -3.03 -7.60 6.26
CA ALA A 318 -2.24 -8.00 7.41
C ALA A 318 -1.20 -6.96 7.84
N MET A 319 -0.92 -6.89 9.13
CA MET A 319 0.05 -5.97 9.75
C MET A 319 -0.26 -4.47 9.56
N ARG A 320 -1.54 -4.10 9.39
CA ARG A 320 -2.03 -2.73 9.26
C ARG A 320 -3.09 -2.43 10.31
N LEU A 321 -2.68 -2.09 11.53
CA LEU A 321 -3.56 -1.94 12.70
C LEU A 321 -4.45 -3.18 12.89
N ASP A 322 -3.90 -4.36 12.66
CA ASP A 322 -4.57 -5.64 12.83
C ASP A 322 -4.72 -5.94 14.32
N ILE A 323 -5.96 -5.97 14.80
CA ILE A 323 -6.30 -6.09 16.22
C ILE A 323 -6.60 -7.55 16.54
N GLN A 324 -5.77 -8.15 17.38
CA GLN A 324 -5.86 -9.54 17.78
C GLN A 324 -5.98 -9.67 19.30
N LYS A 325 -6.78 -10.64 19.77
CA LYS A 325 -6.80 -11.02 21.18
C LYS A 325 -5.82 -12.14 21.43
N SER A 326 -4.91 -11.93 22.38
CA SER A 326 -3.96 -12.94 22.81
C SER A 326 -4.66 -14.00 23.71
N GLU A 327 -4.15 -15.22 23.68
CA GLU A 327 -4.55 -16.30 24.62
C GLU A 327 -4.36 -15.90 26.09
N TYR A 328 -3.46 -14.97 26.36
CA TYR A 328 -3.14 -14.47 27.71
C TYR A 328 -4.06 -13.33 28.17
N GLY A 329 -5.06 -12.94 27.36
CA GLY A 329 -6.11 -11.99 27.74
C GLY A 329 -5.77 -10.52 27.55
N TYR A 330 -4.71 -10.16 26.81
CA TYR A 330 -4.44 -8.80 26.34
C TYR A 330 -4.77 -8.66 24.85
N THR A 331 -4.88 -7.43 24.39
CA THR A 331 -5.14 -7.11 22.98
C THR A 331 -3.87 -6.62 22.31
N VAL A 332 -3.50 -7.18 21.16
CA VAL A 332 -2.35 -6.76 20.34
C VAL A 332 -2.84 -6.02 19.12
N ILE A 333 -2.31 -4.82 18.90
CA ILE A 333 -2.47 -4.04 17.68
C ILE A 333 -1.19 -4.23 16.86
N ASN A 334 -1.26 -5.09 15.85
CA ASN A 334 -0.15 -5.37 14.96
C ASN A 334 -0.11 -4.35 13.82
N ASP A 335 0.86 -3.46 13.84
CA ASP A 335 1.11 -2.46 12.78
C ASP A 335 2.58 -2.48 12.33
N CYS A 336 3.14 -3.69 12.18
CA CYS A 336 4.57 -3.95 11.94
C CYS A 336 4.99 -3.87 10.46
N TYR A 337 4.09 -3.53 9.54
CA TYR A 337 4.45 -3.54 8.11
C TYR A 337 5.52 -2.50 7.76
N ASN A 338 5.39 -1.26 8.22
CA ASN A 338 6.38 -0.19 8.06
C ASN A 338 6.10 0.96 9.03
N ALA A 339 7.07 1.86 9.21
CA ALA A 339 6.94 3.00 10.10
C ALA A 339 7.53 4.28 9.48
N ASN A 340 6.83 5.38 9.66
CA ASN A 340 7.25 6.77 9.52
C ASN A 340 6.50 7.60 10.58
N TYR A 341 6.89 8.88 10.76
CA TYR A 341 6.29 9.73 11.78
C TYR A 341 4.75 9.78 11.71
N ASP A 342 4.20 10.01 10.52
CA ASP A 342 2.75 10.16 10.35
C ASP A 342 2.00 8.85 10.68
N SER A 343 2.56 7.70 10.29
CA SER A 343 1.96 6.39 10.61
C SER A 343 2.12 6.00 12.08
N MET A 344 3.23 6.41 12.74
CA MET A 344 3.41 6.25 14.20
C MET A 344 2.36 7.06 14.96
N LYS A 345 2.17 8.33 14.57
CA LYS A 345 1.13 9.21 15.14
C LYS A 345 -0.26 8.59 14.99
N ALA A 346 -0.62 8.12 13.79
CA ALA A 346 -1.92 7.49 13.55
C ALA A 346 -2.14 6.22 14.39
N ALA A 347 -1.09 5.42 14.59
CA ALA A 347 -1.16 4.21 15.41
C ALA A 347 -1.29 4.53 16.92
N LEU A 348 -0.59 5.55 17.40
CA LEU A 348 -0.72 6.04 18.77
C LEU A 348 -2.11 6.66 19.01
N ASP A 349 -2.64 7.43 18.07
CA ASP A 349 -4.02 7.92 18.10
C ASP A 349 -5.05 6.76 18.21
N CYS A 350 -4.87 5.70 17.42
CA CYS A 350 -5.71 4.52 17.52
C CYS A 350 -5.62 3.88 18.92
N LEU A 351 -4.38 3.67 19.44
CA LEU A 351 -4.15 3.13 20.78
C LEU A 351 -4.81 3.98 21.86
N SER A 352 -4.70 5.31 21.74
CA SER A 352 -5.27 6.25 22.73
C SER A 352 -6.79 6.15 22.87
N LYS A 353 -7.48 5.81 21.77
CA LYS A 353 -8.94 5.68 21.67
C LYS A 353 -9.46 4.28 22.05
N MET A 354 -8.55 3.31 22.24
CA MET A 354 -8.95 1.98 22.71
C MET A 354 -9.44 2.02 24.15
N GLN A 355 -10.50 1.26 24.45
CA GLN A 355 -11.00 1.07 25.80
C GLN A 355 -10.41 -0.21 26.40
N GLY A 356 -10.03 -0.16 27.66
CA GLY A 356 -9.46 -1.32 28.35
C GLY A 356 -8.43 -0.95 29.42
N GLY A 357 -7.48 -1.84 29.65
CA GLY A 357 -6.42 -1.68 30.64
C GLY A 357 -5.33 -0.70 30.21
N ARG A 358 -4.09 -1.00 30.61
CA ARG A 358 -2.94 -0.15 30.29
C ARG A 358 -2.67 -0.12 28.79
N LYS A 359 -2.32 1.06 28.28
CA LYS A 359 -1.90 1.29 26.89
C LYS A 359 -0.40 1.18 26.79
N ILE A 360 0.07 0.17 26.08
CA ILE A 360 1.49 -0.14 25.95
C ILE A 360 1.90 0.06 24.49
N ALA A 361 2.89 0.91 24.26
CA ALA A 361 3.44 1.12 22.93
C ALA A 361 4.83 0.48 22.83
N ILE A 362 5.01 -0.43 21.86
CA ILE A 362 6.29 -1.06 21.51
C ILE A 362 6.69 -0.52 20.15
N LEU A 363 7.66 0.41 20.15
CA LEU A 363 8.03 1.18 18.98
C LEU A 363 9.49 0.93 18.60
N GLY A 364 9.75 0.74 17.30
CA GLY A 364 11.11 0.60 16.77
C GLY A 364 11.52 1.74 15.85
N ASP A 365 12.69 1.57 15.24
CA ASP A 365 13.25 2.56 14.32
C ASP A 365 12.35 2.80 13.10
N MET A 366 12.32 4.06 12.68
CA MET A 366 11.75 4.49 11.41
C MET A 366 12.86 4.64 10.37
N GLY A 367 12.75 3.93 9.24
CA GLY A 367 13.72 3.98 8.15
C GLY A 367 13.51 5.15 7.18
N GLU A 368 14.48 5.35 6.29
CA GLU A 368 14.43 6.30 5.16
C GLU A 368 14.24 7.78 5.54
N LEU A 369 14.67 8.17 6.72
CA LEU A 369 14.52 9.52 7.24
C LEU A 369 15.73 10.42 6.99
N GLY A 370 16.93 9.85 6.71
CA GLY A 370 18.15 10.62 6.50
C GLY A 370 18.45 11.54 7.68
N GLU A 371 18.75 12.80 7.41
CA GLU A 371 19.07 13.81 8.43
C GLU A 371 17.90 14.16 9.37
N TYR A 372 16.68 13.80 9.02
CA TYR A 372 15.47 14.03 9.84
C TYR A 372 15.24 12.94 10.90
N ALA A 373 16.09 11.89 10.95
CA ALA A 373 15.85 10.73 11.82
C ALA A 373 15.65 11.12 13.28
N THR A 374 16.60 11.83 13.87
CA THR A 374 16.54 12.26 15.28
C THR A 374 15.29 13.09 15.58
N GLU A 375 15.01 14.11 14.75
CA GLU A 375 13.87 15.01 14.98
C GLU A 375 12.54 14.25 14.92
N LEU A 376 12.37 13.39 13.92
CA LEU A 376 11.10 12.68 13.72
C LEU A 376 10.87 11.60 14.78
N HIS A 377 11.92 10.92 15.25
CA HIS A 377 11.82 10.00 16.38
C HIS A 377 11.45 10.76 17.67
N GLN A 378 12.04 11.93 17.94
CA GLN A 378 11.68 12.77 19.08
C GLN A 378 10.21 13.22 19.03
N LYS A 379 9.71 13.59 17.85
CA LYS A 379 8.28 13.92 17.66
C LYS A 379 7.36 12.76 18.03
N VAL A 380 7.72 11.52 17.67
CA VAL A 380 6.95 10.32 18.07
C VAL A 380 6.93 10.17 19.59
N GLY A 381 8.07 10.39 20.27
CA GLY A 381 8.15 10.33 21.73
C GLY A 381 7.24 11.35 22.42
N LYS A 382 7.17 12.57 21.88
CA LYS A 382 6.24 13.59 22.35
C LYS A 382 4.78 13.15 22.19
N VAL A 383 4.41 12.66 21.02
CA VAL A 383 3.04 12.14 20.75
C VAL A 383 2.69 11.00 21.71
N ALA A 384 3.61 10.07 21.97
CA ALA A 384 3.36 8.95 22.89
C ALA A 384 3.04 9.44 24.33
N ALA A 385 3.68 10.52 24.78
CA ALA A 385 3.38 11.14 26.07
C ALA A 385 2.03 11.89 26.05
N GLU A 386 1.74 12.64 24.98
CA GLU A 386 0.49 13.40 24.82
C GLU A 386 -0.73 12.47 24.71
N ASP A 387 -0.59 11.31 24.06
CA ASP A 387 -1.64 10.30 23.89
C ASP A 387 -1.82 9.37 25.11
N ASN A 388 -1.20 9.72 26.24
CA ASN A 388 -1.32 9.00 27.50
C ASN A 388 -0.98 7.51 27.42
N VAL A 389 0.14 7.17 26.77
CA VAL A 389 0.71 5.82 26.81
C VAL A 389 1.17 5.52 28.25
N ASP A 390 0.71 4.41 28.83
CA ASP A 390 1.07 4.02 30.20
C ASP A 390 2.49 3.45 30.30
N ILE A 391 2.91 2.70 29.27
CA ILE A 391 4.24 2.08 29.19
C ILE A 391 4.75 2.20 27.76
N LEU A 392 5.93 2.75 27.61
CA LEU A 392 6.65 2.81 26.34
C LEU A 392 7.83 1.84 26.35
N ILE A 393 7.92 1.01 25.32
CA ILE A 393 9.05 0.13 25.08
C ILE A 393 9.63 0.50 23.71
N THR A 394 10.91 0.86 23.68
CA THR A 394 11.58 1.18 22.42
C THR A 394 12.66 0.15 22.10
N VAL A 395 12.82 -0.19 20.82
CA VAL A 395 13.84 -1.14 20.35
C VAL A 395 14.53 -0.57 19.13
N GLY A 396 15.84 -0.45 19.19
CA GLY A 396 16.66 0.06 18.10
C GLY A 396 17.48 1.28 18.51
N THR A 397 18.36 1.69 17.62
CA THR A 397 19.31 2.77 17.87
C THR A 397 18.63 4.14 17.83
N GLU A 398 17.85 4.39 16.80
CA GLU A 398 17.13 5.66 16.60
C GLU A 398 15.91 5.76 17.53
N ALA A 399 15.29 4.63 17.88
CA ALA A 399 14.15 4.58 18.78
C ALA A 399 14.48 5.03 20.21
N LYS A 400 15.76 5.13 20.60
CA LYS A 400 16.19 5.78 21.85
C LYS A 400 15.74 7.24 21.91
N GLN A 401 15.71 7.93 20.77
CA GLN A 401 15.24 9.31 20.68
C GLN A 401 13.74 9.44 20.99
N ILE A 402 12.95 8.38 20.68
CA ILE A 402 11.54 8.31 21.11
C ILE A 402 11.47 8.25 22.63
N ALA A 403 12.25 7.35 23.25
CA ALA A 403 12.28 7.17 24.71
C ALA A 403 12.70 8.44 25.45
N GLU A 404 13.76 9.11 25.00
CA GLU A 404 14.27 10.35 25.58
C GLU A 404 13.25 11.49 25.51
N ALA A 405 12.62 11.67 24.34
CA ALA A 405 11.61 12.69 24.13
C ALA A 405 10.33 12.40 24.94
N ALA A 406 9.87 11.14 25.00
CA ALA A 406 8.73 10.75 25.83
C ALA A 406 8.98 11.03 27.32
N LYS A 407 10.19 10.72 27.81
CA LYS A 407 10.60 11.01 29.18
C LYS A 407 10.61 12.52 29.48
N ALA A 408 11.15 13.31 28.55
CA ALA A 408 11.17 14.77 28.68
C ALA A 408 9.76 15.40 28.70
N ASN A 409 8.76 14.71 28.12
CA ASN A 409 7.35 15.12 28.12
C ASN A 409 6.49 14.42 29.19
N GLY A 410 7.11 13.81 30.22
CA GLY A 410 6.44 13.35 31.42
C GLY A 410 6.03 11.88 31.46
N LEU A 411 6.38 11.08 30.46
CA LEU A 411 6.12 9.64 30.50
C LEU A 411 7.13 8.95 31.43
N GLU A 412 6.63 8.28 32.48
CA GLU A 412 7.49 7.73 33.54
C GLU A 412 7.98 6.31 33.28
N LYS A 413 7.12 5.45 32.71
CA LYS A 413 7.42 4.02 32.52
C LYS A 413 7.96 3.75 31.11
N ILE A 414 9.28 3.81 30.99
CA ILE A 414 9.97 3.64 29.72
C ILE A 414 11.02 2.54 29.84
N TYR A 415 11.08 1.65 28.85
CA TYR A 415 12.12 0.64 28.69
C TYR A 415 12.70 0.76 27.29
N SER A 416 14.04 0.82 27.19
CA SER A 416 14.71 0.96 25.89
C SER A 416 15.73 -0.17 25.72
N PHE A 417 15.74 -0.79 24.54
CA PHE A 417 16.58 -1.92 24.19
C PHE A 417 17.27 -1.69 22.84
N ASP A 418 18.46 -2.24 22.69
CA ASP A 418 19.16 -2.26 21.42
C ASP A 418 18.70 -3.46 20.56
N GLU A 419 18.45 -4.60 21.19
CA GLU A 419 18.15 -5.85 20.55
C GLU A 419 16.72 -6.33 20.80
N LEU A 420 16.12 -6.89 19.76
CA LEU A 420 14.73 -7.39 19.78
C LEU A 420 14.52 -8.48 20.85
N LYS A 421 15.49 -9.37 21.00
CA LYS A 421 15.42 -10.49 21.93
C LYS A 421 15.29 -10.03 23.39
N ASP A 422 16.07 -9.03 23.78
CA ASP A 422 16.07 -8.52 25.16
C ASP A 422 14.73 -7.81 25.47
N ALA A 423 14.16 -7.15 24.44
CA ALA A 423 12.83 -6.55 24.53
C ALA A 423 11.74 -7.60 24.75
N ILE A 424 11.73 -8.69 23.99
CA ILE A 424 10.73 -9.77 24.09
C ILE A 424 10.70 -10.37 25.50
N ASP A 425 11.87 -10.65 26.08
CA ASP A 425 11.98 -11.22 27.44
C ASP A 425 11.42 -10.26 28.50
N LYS A 426 11.57 -8.98 28.32
CA LYS A 426 11.02 -7.95 29.22
C LYS A 426 9.53 -7.75 29.02
N ILE A 427 9.06 -7.70 27.75
CA ILE A 427 7.65 -7.51 27.40
C ILE A 427 6.80 -8.59 28.07
N LYS A 428 7.17 -9.87 27.96
CA LYS A 428 6.46 -11.00 28.59
C LYS A 428 6.31 -10.88 30.11
N LYS A 429 7.23 -10.19 30.78
CA LYS A 429 7.18 -9.97 32.23
C LYS A 429 6.34 -8.76 32.63
N ILE A 430 6.10 -7.83 31.72
CA ILE A 430 5.36 -6.59 31.96
C ILE A 430 3.87 -6.76 31.68
N LEU A 431 3.52 -7.53 30.64
CA LEU A 431 2.14 -7.64 30.15
C LEU A 431 1.24 -8.31 31.18
N ALA A 432 0.01 -7.84 31.25
CA ALA A 432 -1.05 -8.34 32.10
C ALA A 432 -2.37 -8.44 31.32
N VAL A 433 -3.31 -9.19 31.89
CA VAL A 433 -4.67 -9.31 31.36
C VAL A 433 -5.30 -7.91 31.17
N ASN A 434 -6.03 -7.73 30.08
CA ASN A 434 -6.67 -6.48 29.63
C ASN A 434 -5.72 -5.37 29.11
N ASP A 435 -4.40 -5.57 29.10
CA ASP A 435 -3.49 -4.61 28.44
C ASP A 435 -3.81 -4.47 26.94
N ILE A 436 -3.54 -3.30 26.39
CA ILE A 436 -3.63 -3.03 24.97
C ILE A 436 -2.24 -2.67 24.48
N VAL A 437 -1.72 -3.46 23.54
CA VAL A 437 -0.32 -3.42 23.12
C VAL A 437 -0.24 -3.05 21.65
N LEU A 438 0.29 -1.88 21.34
CA LEU A 438 0.66 -1.49 19.98
C LEU A 438 2.08 -1.97 19.68
N VAL A 439 2.26 -2.65 18.54
CA VAL A 439 3.59 -3.08 18.05
C VAL A 439 3.82 -2.47 16.67
N LYS A 440 4.84 -1.58 16.53
CA LYS A 440 5.11 -0.87 15.29
C LYS A 440 6.57 -0.52 15.09
N ALA A 441 7.10 -0.84 13.90
CA ALA A 441 8.43 -0.46 13.45
C ALA A 441 8.53 -0.50 11.91
N SER A 442 9.65 -0.05 11.37
CA SER A 442 9.97 -0.28 9.97
C SER A 442 10.19 -1.77 9.68
N HIS A 443 9.88 -2.20 8.47
CA HIS A 443 9.87 -3.61 8.06
C HIS A 443 11.17 -4.36 8.37
N TYR A 444 12.32 -3.71 8.16
CA TYR A 444 13.64 -4.32 8.41
C TYR A 444 13.90 -4.68 9.89
N MET A 445 13.12 -4.11 10.83
CA MET A 445 13.22 -4.39 12.27
C MET A 445 12.62 -5.75 12.67
N ASN A 446 11.88 -6.42 11.79
CA ASN A 446 11.25 -7.73 12.02
C ASN A 446 10.37 -7.81 13.28
N PHE A 447 9.64 -6.76 13.60
CA PHE A 447 8.77 -6.69 14.80
C PHE A 447 7.64 -7.73 14.80
N GLU A 448 7.39 -8.42 13.70
CA GLU A 448 6.54 -9.60 13.64
C GLU A 448 6.97 -10.68 14.65
N GLU A 449 8.26 -10.75 15.00
CA GLU A 449 8.77 -11.68 16.01
C GLU A 449 8.23 -11.35 17.41
N ILE A 450 8.04 -10.05 17.73
CA ILE A 450 7.38 -9.63 18.97
C ILE A 450 5.92 -10.13 18.94
N VAL A 451 5.19 -9.82 17.86
CA VAL A 451 3.78 -10.22 17.73
C VAL A 451 3.60 -11.73 17.87
N LYS A 452 4.47 -12.53 17.26
CA LYS A 452 4.45 -14.00 17.37
C LYS A 452 4.80 -14.50 18.78
N ALA A 453 5.51 -13.71 19.57
CA ALA A 453 5.93 -14.06 20.91
C ALA A 453 4.87 -13.71 21.98
N LEU A 454 3.87 -12.90 21.61
CA LEU A 454 2.75 -12.43 22.44
C LEU A 454 1.50 -13.28 22.27
#